data_ce8c306ecfd178864aed266cafe58df4
#
_entry.id   ce8c306ecfd178864aed266cafe58df4
#
_cell.length_a   1.000
_cell.length_b   1.000
_cell.length_c   1.000
_cell.angle_alpha   90.00
_cell.angle_beta   90.00
_cell.angle_gamma   90.00
#
_symmetry.space_group_name_H-M   'P 1'
#
loop_
_entity.id
_entity.type
_entity.pdbx_description
1 polymer ?
#
loop_
_entity_poly.entity_id
_entity_poly.type
_entity_poly.pdbx_seq_one_letter_code
_entity_poly.pdbx_strand_id
1 'polypeptide(L)'
;GVVKAKVTNVDSRVFMLDRELRLLMGRDDFNVNEIAIRANGKSSEKEIAAILLGNGIDAQAKVQTWQEAQPQFIRDISATFALLGDLIGSIGLAVASITIFIVIFVNAITRRKFIGILKGIGVNSLAIQCSYVFQSIFYALSGSLLGLVVVYGLMVPYFADNPINFPFSDGIFVADVPGVLLRVVVLFFATIAAGYIPARIVVKQNTLDAILGR
;
A
#
# COMPACT_ATOMS: atom_id res chain seq x y z
N GLY A 1 -11.82 -39.83 -0.12
CA GLY A 1 -11.39 -38.90 0.91
C GLY A 1 -12.34 -37.70 0.98
N VAL A 2 -12.41 -37.05 2.11
CA VAL A 2 -13.19 -35.81 2.28
C VAL A 2 -12.21 -34.65 2.12
N VAL A 3 -12.45 -33.76 1.15
CA VAL A 3 -11.69 -32.52 0.98
C VAL A 3 -12.39 -31.46 1.85
N LYS A 4 -11.67 -30.93 2.84
CA LYS A 4 -12.15 -29.82 3.66
C LYS A 4 -11.47 -28.54 3.16
N ALA A 5 -12.23 -27.67 2.56
CA ALA A 5 -11.76 -26.36 2.13
C ALA A 5 -12.56 -25.27 2.87
N LYS A 6 -11.95 -24.13 3.15
CA LYS A 6 -12.63 -23.03 3.82
C LYS A 6 -13.60 -22.25 2.90
N VAL A 7 -13.60 -22.56 1.61
CA VAL A 7 -14.48 -21.93 0.63
C VAL A 7 -15.64 -22.85 0.33
N THR A 8 -16.85 -22.42 0.62
CA THR A 8 -18.10 -23.16 0.43
C THR A 8 -18.23 -23.73 -1.01
N ASN A 9 -17.74 -23.00 -2.00
CA ASN A 9 -17.75 -23.46 -3.39
C ASN A 9 -16.83 -24.67 -3.67
N VAL A 10 -15.83 -24.91 -2.84
CA VAL A 10 -14.94 -26.06 -2.95
C VAL A 10 -15.49 -27.23 -2.13
N ASP A 11 -16.03 -26.96 -0.94
CA ASP A 11 -16.63 -27.98 -0.09
C ASP A 11 -17.90 -28.60 -0.70
N SER A 12 -18.60 -27.85 -1.54
CA SER A 12 -19.82 -28.32 -2.23
C SER A 12 -19.54 -29.09 -3.54
N ARG A 13 -18.26 -29.22 -3.95
CA ARG A 13 -17.89 -29.91 -5.19
C ARG A 13 -17.42 -31.33 -4.92
N VAL A 14 -17.74 -32.22 -5.85
CA VAL A 14 -17.22 -33.58 -5.87
C VAL A 14 -15.96 -33.58 -6.74
N PHE A 15 -14.86 -34.05 -6.18
CA PHE A 15 -13.60 -34.23 -6.90
C PHE A 15 -13.41 -35.69 -7.26
N MET A 16 -13.22 -35.97 -8.54
CA MET A 16 -12.93 -37.32 -9.02
C MET A 16 -11.90 -37.27 -10.14
N LEU A 17 -11.33 -38.41 -10.46
CA LEU A 17 -10.39 -38.55 -11.57
C LEU A 17 -11.11 -38.25 -12.89
N ASP A 18 -10.46 -37.56 -13.82
CA ASP A 18 -10.99 -37.22 -15.12
C ASP A 18 -11.47 -38.46 -15.89
N ARG A 19 -10.69 -39.54 -15.83
CA ARG A 19 -11.03 -40.85 -16.44
C ARG A 19 -12.36 -41.40 -15.92
N GLU A 20 -12.58 -41.36 -14.60
CA GLU A 20 -13.78 -41.88 -13.98
C GLU A 20 -15.00 -41.03 -14.33
N LEU A 21 -14.81 -39.71 -14.33
CA LEU A 21 -15.86 -38.74 -14.72
C LEU A 21 -16.29 -38.99 -16.18
N ARG A 22 -15.35 -39.18 -17.10
CA ARG A 22 -15.62 -39.43 -18.51
C ARG A 22 -16.40 -40.73 -18.70
N LEU A 23 -16.01 -41.81 -17.99
CA LEU A 23 -16.74 -43.07 -18.00
C LEU A 23 -18.19 -42.91 -17.52
N LEU A 24 -18.40 -42.16 -16.44
CA LEU A 24 -19.74 -41.88 -15.90
C LEU A 24 -20.60 -41.02 -16.86
N MET A 25 -19.98 -40.09 -17.57
CA MET A 25 -20.68 -39.22 -18.53
C MET A 25 -20.80 -39.81 -19.91
N GLY A 26 -20.24 -41.03 -20.18
CA GLY A 26 -20.26 -41.62 -21.52
C GLY A 26 -19.49 -40.81 -22.56
N ARG A 27 -18.44 -40.06 -22.14
CA ARG A 27 -17.64 -39.20 -23.04
C ARG A 27 -16.33 -39.89 -23.40
N ASP A 28 -16.15 -40.15 -24.66
CA ASP A 28 -14.90 -40.72 -25.21
C ASP A 28 -14.03 -39.62 -25.87
N ASP A 29 -14.46 -38.38 -25.83
CA ASP A 29 -13.70 -37.23 -26.36
C ASP A 29 -12.62 -36.78 -25.36
N PHE A 30 -11.51 -36.15 -25.87
CA PHE A 30 -10.47 -35.56 -25.06
C PHE A 30 -10.73 -34.07 -24.74
N ASN A 31 -11.95 -33.59 -25.01
CA ASN A 31 -12.31 -32.21 -24.74
C ASN A 31 -12.38 -31.95 -23.23
N VAL A 32 -11.81 -30.84 -22.79
CA VAL A 32 -11.84 -30.36 -21.41
C VAL A 32 -12.55 -29.01 -21.36
N ASN A 33 -13.21 -28.76 -20.24
CA ASN A 33 -13.96 -27.51 -20.05
C ASN A 33 -13.04 -26.35 -19.68
N GLU A 34 -11.96 -26.64 -18.95
CA GLU A 34 -11.02 -25.64 -18.45
C GLU A 34 -9.62 -26.24 -18.33
N ILE A 35 -8.61 -25.47 -18.72
CA ILE A 35 -7.20 -25.81 -18.56
C ILE A 35 -6.56 -24.77 -17.69
N ALA A 36 -6.09 -25.16 -16.50
CA ALA A 36 -5.34 -24.31 -15.61
C ALA A 36 -3.84 -24.40 -15.90
N ILE A 37 -3.21 -23.27 -16.22
CA ILE A 37 -1.79 -23.17 -16.49
C ILE A 37 -1.12 -22.46 -15.31
N ARG A 38 -0.15 -23.14 -14.67
CA ARG A 38 0.65 -22.55 -13.61
C ARG A 38 1.97 -22.03 -14.15
N ALA A 39 2.22 -20.72 -14.02
CA ALA A 39 3.48 -20.11 -14.38
C ALA A 39 4.61 -20.59 -13.46
N ASN A 40 5.79 -20.86 -14.03
CA ASN A 40 6.95 -21.37 -13.29
C ASN A 40 7.84 -20.26 -12.71
N GLY A 41 7.28 -19.07 -12.43
CA GLY A 41 7.96 -17.95 -11.79
C GLY A 41 8.95 -17.18 -12.69
N LYS A 42 9.23 -17.65 -13.92
CA LYS A 42 10.11 -16.98 -14.88
C LYS A 42 9.38 -16.01 -15.82
N SER A 43 8.08 -16.19 -16.01
CA SER A 43 7.26 -15.38 -16.89
C SER A 43 6.05 -14.85 -16.13
N SER A 44 5.64 -13.64 -16.43
CA SER A 44 4.41 -13.05 -15.89
C SER A 44 3.18 -13.74 -16.46
N GLU A 45 2.12 -13.86 -15.67
CA GLU A 45 0.80 -14.37 -16.13
C GLU A 45 0.30 -13.64 -17.38
N LYS A 46 0.52 -12.33 -17.43
CA LYS A 46 0.14 -11.49 -18.57
C LYS A 46 0.94 -11.79 -19.84
N GLU A 47 2.22 -12.12 -19.69
CA GLU A 47 3.06 -12.52 -20.83
C GLU A 47 2.59 -13.87 -21.40
N ILE A 48 2.29 -14.83 -20.53
CA ILE A 48 1.78 -16.14 -20.96
C ILE A 48 0.42 -15.96 -21.66
N ALA A 49 -0.47 -15.16 -21.10
CA ALA A 49 -1.76 -14.86 -21.74
C ALA A 49 -1.57 -14.20 -23.11
N ALA A 50 -0.65 -13.25 -23.24
CA ALA A 50 -0.33 -12.59 -24.52
C ALA A 50 0.25 -13.56 -25.56
N ILE A 51 1.10 -14.50 -25.16
CA ILE A 51 1.66 -15.54 -26.04
C ILE A 51 0.53 -16.48 -26.52
N LEU A 52 -0.38 -16.89 -25.66
CA LEU A 52 -1.49 -17.76 -26.00
C LEU A 52 -2.46 -17.07 -26.97
N LEU A 53 -2.77 -15.80 -26.73
CA LEU A 53 -3.58 -14.97 -27.63
C LEU A 53 -2.90 -14.77 -28.99
N GLY A 54 -1.60 -14.50 -29.00
CA GLY A 54 -0.80 -14.34 -30.22
C GLY A 54 -0.72 -15.61 -31.08
N ASN A 55 -0.94 -16.79 -30.51
CA ASN A 55 -1.01 -18.06 -31.23
C ASN A 55 -2.42 -18.43 -31.70
N GLY A 56 -3.38 -17.51 -31.58
CA GLY A 56 -4.75 -17.70 -32.11
C GLY A 56 -5.62 -18.67 -31.30
N ILE A 57 -5.28 -18.91 -30.04
CA ILE A 57 -6.06 -19.78 -29.15
C ILE A 57 -7.40 -19.15 -28.78
N ASP A 58 -7.52 -17.83 -28.88
CA ASP A 58 -8.74 -17.06 -28.65
C ASP A 58 -9.94 -17.50 -29.51
N ALA A 59 -9.67 -18.06 -30.69
CA ALA A 59 -10.70 -18.63 -31.54
C ALA A 59 -11.33 -19.94 -31.01
N GLN A 60 -10.63 -20.65 -30.13
CA GLN A 60 -11.01 -21.96 -29.60
C GLN A 60 -11.33 -21.95 -28.11
N ALA A 61 -10.66 -21.09 -27.34
CA ALA A 61 -10.81 -21.02 -25.88
C ALA A 61 -10.59 -19.61 -25.37
N LYS A 62 -11.35 -19.21 -24.36
CA LYS A 62 -11.19 -17.92 -23.69
C LYS A 62 -9.95 -17.95 -22.78
N VAL A 63 -8.93 -17.19 -23.13
CA VAL A 63 -7.72 -17.03 -22.32
C VAL A 63 -7.97 -15.93 -21.29
N GLN A 64 -7.80 -16.26 -20.01
CA GLN A 64 -7.99 -15.34 -18.90
C GLN A 64 -6.87 -15.53 -17.86
N THR A 65 -6.42 -14.45 -17.25
CA THR A 65 -5.62 -14.54 -16.04
C THR A 65 -6.48 -14.99 -14.86
N TRP A 66 -5.87 -15.52 -13.80
CA TRP A 66 -6.63 -15.94 -12.61
C TRP A 66 -7.46 -14.79 -12.00
N GLN A 67 -6.97 -13.55 -12.11
CA GLN A 67 -7.68 -12.36 -11.64
C GLN A 67 -8.94 -12.06 -12.49
N GLU A 68 -8.84 -12.24 -13.80
CA GLU A 68 -9.97 -12.06 -14.72
C GLU A 68 -11.00 -13.18 -14.63
N ALA A 69 -10.54 -14.40 -14.31
CA ALA A 69 -11.39 -15.56 -14.12
C ALA A 69 -12.19 -15.52 -12.80
N GLN A 70 -11.81 -14.63 -11.85
CA GLN A 70 -12.58 -14.48 -10.61
C GLN A 70 -14.02 -14.01 -10.89
N PRO A 71 -15.00 -14.52 -10.12
CA PRO A 71 -16.37 -14.03 -10.18
C PRO A 71 -16.41 -12.51 -9.95
N GLN A 72 -17.29 -11.82 -10.69
CA GLN A 72 -17.42 -10.36 -10.61
C GLN A 72 -17.65 -9.89 -9.17
N PHE A 73 -18.47 -10.61 -8.42
CA PHE A 73 -18.72 -10.34 -6.99
C PHE A 73 -17.42 -10.24 -6.14
N ILE A 74 -16.47 -11.15 -6.36
CA ILE A 74 -15.19 -11.14 -5.63
C ILE A 74 -14.34 -9.93 -6.03
N ARG A 75 -14.35 -9.59 -7.32
CA ARG A 75 -13.64 -8.39 -7.82
C ARG A 75 -14.24 -7.11 -7.25
N ASP A 76 -15.58 -7.01 -7.22
CA ASP A 76 -16.28 -5.83 -6.69
C ASP A 76 -16.02 -5.66 -5.19
N ILE A 77 -16.03 -6.75 -4.42
CA ILE A 77 -15.63 -6.74 -3.00
C ILE A 77 -14.19 -6.26 -2.84
N SER A 78 -13.26 -6.85 -3.60
CA SER A 78 -11.84 -6.48 -3.53
C SER A 78 -11.62 -5.01 -3.89
N ALA A 79 -12.29 -4.51 -4.93
CA ALA A 79 -12.23 -3.10 -5.31
C ALA A 79 -12.80 -2.18 -4.23
N THR A 80 -13.89 -2.57 -3.58
CA THR A 80 -14.49 -1.81 -2.47
C THR A 80 -13.54 -1.73 -1.27
N PHE A 81 -12.93 -2.84 -0.88
CA PHE A 81 -11.94 -2.85 0.21
C PHE A 81 -10.68 -2.06 -0.14
N ALA A 82 -10.22 -2.11 -1.38
CA ALA A 82 -9.09 -1.29 -1.84
C ALA A 82 -9.42 0.20 -1.72
N LEU A 83 -10.60 0.62 -2.20
CA LEU A 83 -11.06 2.00 -2.11
C LEU A 83 -11.17 2.47 -0.64
N LEU A 84 -11.74 1.66 0.24
CA LEU A 84 -11.80 1.94 1.69
C LEU A 84 -10.39 2.07 2.29
N GLY A 85 -9.48 1.18 1.93
CA GLY A 85 -8.09 1.22 2.36
C GLY A 85 -7.37 2.50 1.91
N ASP A 86 -7.60 2.94 0.69
CA ASP A 86 -7.03 4.18 0.15
C ASP A 86 -7.62 5.42 0.81
N LEU A 87 -8.93 5.42 1.10
CA LEU A 87 -9.58 6.51 1.85
C LEU A 87 -9.02 6.62 3.27
N ILE A 88 -8.96 5.52 4.01
CA ILE A 88 -8.41 5.50 5.38
C ILE A 88 -6.92 5.89 5.36
N GLY A 89 -6.16 5.38 4.40
CA GLY A 89 -4.76 5.72 4.21
C GLY A 89 -4.53 7.20 3.91
N SER A 90 -5.37 7.82 3.07
CA SER A 90 -5.27 9.25 2.75
C SER A 90 -5.63 10.14 3.96
N ILE A 91 -6.63 9.76 4.76
CA ILE A 91 -6.96 10.44 6.01
C ILE A 91 -5.78 10.34 6.98
N GLY A 92 -5.19 9.17 7.15
CA GLY A 92 -4.01 8.97 7.99
C GLY A 92 -2.83 9.84 7.55
N LEU A 93 -2.58 9.92 6.24
CA LEU A 93 -1.55 10.79 5.66
C LEU A 93 -1.82 12.28 5.93
N ALA A 94 -3.06 12.72 5.78
CA ALA A 94 -3.47 14.10 6.07
C ALA A 94 -3.26 14.44 7.54
N VAL A 95 -3.71 13.58 8.45
CA VAL A 95 -3.54 13.76 9.91
C VAL A 95 -2.06 13.81 10.29
N ALA A 96 -1.24 12.90 9.76
CA ALA A 96 0.20 12.90 10.00
C ALA A 96 0.86 14.21 9.51
N SER A 97 0.50 14.69 8.32
CA SER A 97 1.03 15.94 7.74
C SER A 97 0.65 17.15 8.57
N ILE A 98 -0.61 17.24 9.02
CA ILE A 98 -1.09 18.33 9.88
C ILE A 98 -0.38 18.30 11.25
N THR A 99 -0.20 17.12 11.81
CA THR A 99 0.49 16.96 13.11
C THR A 99 1.93 17.44 13.01
N ILE A 100 2.66 17.07 11.96
CA ILE A 100 4.05 17.53 11.75
C ILE A 100 4.09 19.04 11.51
N PHE A 101 3.16 19.59 10.73
CA PHE A 101 3.02 21.02 10.54
C PHE A 101 2.87 21.74 11.87
N ILE A 102 1.94 21.30 12.72
CA ILE A 102 1.68 21.91 14.04
C ILE A 102 2.94 21.83 14.92
N VAL A 103 3.60 20.67 15.00
CA VAL A 103 4.80 20.49 15.82
C VAL A 103 5.92 21.44 15.39
N ILE A 104 6.18 21.55 14.09
CA ILE A 104 7.22 22.44 13.57
C ILE A 104 6.82 23.91 13.74
N PHE A 105 5.55 24.24 13.52
CA PHE A 105 5.04 25.61 13.68
C PHE A 105 5.15 26.10 15.12
N VAL A 106 4.68 25.30 16.08
CA VAL A 106 4.79 25.62 17.51
C VAL A 106 6.26 25.73 17.93
N ASN A 107 7.11 24.82 17.50
CA ASN A 107 8.54 24.85 17.79
C ASN A 107 9.21 26.11 17.22
N ALA A 108 8.87 26.50 15.99
CA ALA A 108 9.38 27.70 15.36
C ALA A 108 8.90 28.99 16.05
N ILE A 109 7.60 29.08 16.42
CA ILE A 109 7.05 30.24 17.14
C ILE A 109 7.67 30.36 18.55
N THR A 110 7.76 29.28 19.28
CA THR A 110 8.35 29.27 20.63
C THR A 110 9.80 29.75 20.63
N ARG A 111 10.53 29.45 19.55
CA ARG A 111 11.92 29.84 19.37
C ARG A 111 12.14 31.11 18.57
N ARG A 112 11.07 31.89 18.26
CA ARG A 112 11.15 33.08 17.38
C ARG A 112 12.19 34.11 17.86
N LYS A 113 12.33 34.32 19.15
CA LYS A 113 13.35 35.24 19.71
C LYS A 113 14.78 34.78 19.35
N PHE A 114 15.09 33.51 19.50
CA PHE A 114 16.39 32.96 19.11
C PHE A 114 16.62 33.08 17.61
N ILE A 115 15.58 32.85 16.79
CA ILE A 115 15.65 33.06 15.33
C ILE A 115 15.94 34.51 15.00
N GLY A 116 15.29 35.47 15.71
CA GLY A 116 15.56 36.91 15.57
C GLY A 116 16.99 37.26 15.92
N ILE A 117 17.53 36.74 17.02
CA ILE A 117 18.92 36.96 17.43
C ILE A 117 19.90 36.38 16.40
N LEU A 118 19.67 35.16 15.92
CA LEU A 118 20.50 34.53 14.89
C LEU A 118 20.53 35.37 13.61
N LYS A 119 19.39 35.92 13.18
CA LYS A 119 19.34 36.81 12.05
C LYS A 119 20.07 38.12 12.31
N GLY A 120 19.95 38.67 13.54
CA GLY A 120 20.64 39.90 13.97
C GLY A 120 22.15 39.80 13.92
N ILE A 121 22.74 38.64 14.24
CA ILE A 121 24.19 38.38 14.13
C ILE A 121 24.61 37.97 12.72
N GLY A 122 23.70 37.99 11.73
CA GLY A 122 24.02 37.78 10.32
C GLY A 122 23.83 36.35 9.80
N VAL A 123 23.21 35.42 10.57
CA VAL A 123 22.91 34.08 10.06
C VAL A 123 21.91 34.15 8.92
N ASN A 124 22.22 33.49 7.80
CA ASN A 124 21.36 33.49 6.63
C ASN A 124 20.00 32.82 6.96
N SER A 125 18.92 33.49 6.57
CA SER A 125 17.55 33.01 6.71
C SER A 125 17.33 31.61 6.10
N LEU A 126 18.02 31.29 5.00
CA LEU A 126 17.95 29.98 4.37
C LEU A 126 18.56 28.87 5.26
N ALA A 127 19.66 29.15 5.98
CA ALA A 127 20.26 28.19 6.89
C ALA A 127 19.27 27.80 8.01
N ILE A 128 18.54 28.76 8.54
CA ILE A 128 17.52 28.53 9.57
C ILE A 128 16.36 27.70 9.00
N GLN A 129 15.89 28.03 7.79
CA GLN A 129 14.83 27.23 7.11
C GLN A 129 15.29 25.79 6.88
N CYS A 130 16.52 25.61 6.37
CA CYS A 130 17.07 24.27 6.16
C CYS A 130 17.11 23.44 7.43
N SER A 131 17.40 24.04 8.60
CA SER A 131 17.38 23.34 9.88
C SER A 131 16.02 22.72 10.19
N TYR A 132 14.92 23.45 9.95
CA TYR A 132 13.56 22.94 10.14
C TYR A 132 13.17 21.89 9.10
N VAL A 133 13.64 22.04 7.84
CA VAL A 133 13.45 21.01 6.81
C VAL A 133 14.19 19.72 7.20
N PHE A 134 15.44 19.79 7.68
CA PHE A 134 16.15 18.64 8.20
C PHE A 134 15.44 17.97 9.36
N GLN A 135 14.85 18.76 10.26
CA GLN A 135 14.05 18.24 11.36
C GLN A 135 12.80 17.49 10.83
N SER A 136 12.12 18.01 9.82
CA SER A 136 10.97 17.33 9.21
C SER A 136 11.37 16.03 8.50
N ILE A 137 12.51 16.02 7.80
CA ILE A 137 13.07 14.82 7.18
C ILE A 137 13.38 13.76 8.25
N PHE A 138 13.98 14.14 9.35
CA PHE A 138 14.26 13.23 10.46
C PHE A 138 12.98 12.61 11.03
N TYR A 139 11.91 13.39 11.21
CA TYR A 139 10.63 12.86 11.66
C TYR A 139 10.00 11.91 10.62
N ALA A 140 10.08 12.26 9.33
CA ALA A 140 9.58 11.39 8.26
C ALA A 140 10.33 10.05 8.22
N LEU A 141 11.66 10.08 8.28
CA LEU A 141 12.48 8.88 8.24
C LEU A 141 12.26 7.98 9.48
N SER A 142 12.33 8.57 10.67
CA SER A 142 12.14 7.80 11.92
C SER A 142 10.73 7.23 12.02
N GLY A 143 9.70 8.01 11.70
CA GLY A 143 8.31 7.55 11.68
C GLY A 143 8.05 6.47 10.64
N SER A 144 8.58 6.63 9.42
CA SER A 144 8.45 5.62 8.36
C SER A 144 9.17 4.32 8.73
N LEU A 145 10.37 4.41 9.29
CA LEU A 145 11.13 3.24 9.73
C LEU A 145 10.39 2.47 10.82
N LEU A 146 9.89 3.18 11.84
CA LEU A 146 9.08 2.57 12.89
C LEU A 146 7.80 1.94 12.33
N GLY A 147 7.10 2.63 11.43
CA GLY A 147 5.92 2.09 10.76
C GLY A 147 6.21 0.81 9.97
N LEU A 148 7.32 0.79 9.21
CA LEU A 148 7.75 -0.41 8.46
C LEU A 148 8.09 -1.57 9.41
N VAL A 149 8.79 -1.31 10.51
CA VAL A 149 9.10 -2.33 11.52
C VAL A 149 7.83 -2.91 12.14
N VAL A 150 6.85 -2.07 12.47
CA VAL A 150 5.57 -2.53 13.01
C VAL A 150 4.80 -3.37 11.99
N VAL A 151 4.70 -2.91 10.74
CA VAL A 151 3.95 -3.63 9.69
C VAL A 151 4.63 -4.96 9.36
N TYR A 152 5.90 -4.93 8.95
CA TYR A 152 6.58 -6.14 8.47
C TYR A 152 7.17 -7.00 9.59
N GLY A 153 7.55 -6.39 10.71
CA GLY A 153 8.14 -7.12 11.84
C GLY A 153 7.12 -7.70 12.82
N LEU A 154 5.97 -7.06 12.97
CA LEU A 154 4.95 -7.50 13.93
C LEU A 154 3.66 -7.96 13.23
N MET A 155 3.05 -7.12 12.37
CA MET A 155 1.73 -7.42 11.82
C MET A 155 1.77 -8.57 10.81
N VAL A 156 2.66 -8.53 9.84
CA VAL A 156 2.75 -9.59 8.82
C VAL A 156 2.97 -10.96 9.44
N PRO A 157 3.98 -11.19 10.31
CA PRO A 157 4.17 -12.51 10.92
C PRO A 157 3.01 -12.89 11.86
N TYR A 158 2.48 -11.95 12.64
CA TYR A 158 1.36 -12.23 13.54
C TYR A 158 0.12 -12.75 12.79
N PHE A 159 -0.28 -12.10 11.68
CA PHE A 159 -1.42 -12.53 10.88
C PHE A 159 -1.13 -13.75 9.99
N ALA A 160 0.14 -14.03 9.70
CA ALA A 160 0.53 -15.28 9.05
C ALA A 160 0.30 -16.49 9.98
N ASP A 161 0.62 -16.33 11.28
CA ASP A 161 0.43 -17.39 12.28
C ASP A 161 -1.03 -17.45 12.78
N ASN A 162 -1.74 -16.33 12.77
CA ASN A 162 -3.12 -16.20 13.24
C ASN A 162 -4.02 -15.64 12.13
N PRO A 163 -4.34 -16.42 11.10
CA PRO A 163 -5.18 -15.94 10.00
C PRO A 163 -6.59 -15.60 10.49
N ILE A 164 -7.10 -14.44 10.08
CA ILE A 164 -8.46 -14.03 10.38
C ILE A 164 -9.42 -14.88 9.55
N ASN A 165 -10.34 -15.59 10.21
CA ASN A 165 -11.34 -16.39 9.53
C ASN A 165 -12.40 -15.50 8.89
N PHE A 166 -12.31 -15.31 7.58
CA PHE A 166 -13.39 -14.71 6.79
C PHE A 166 -14.29 -15.79 6.19
N PRO A 167 -15.60 -15.50 5.96
CA PRO A 167 -16.52 -16.48 5.39
C PRO A 167 -16.11 -17.03 4.03
N PHE A 168 -15.27 -16.29 3.27
CA PHE A 168 -14.92 -16.60 1.88
C PHE A 168 -13.43 -16.89 1.64
N SER A 169 -12.57 -16.65 2.61
CA SER A 169 -11.13 -16.92 2.49
C SER A 169 -10.46 -16.93 3.87
N ASP A 170 -9.29 -17.56 3.96
CA ASP A 170 -8.38 -17.31 5.06
C ASP A 170 -7.85 -15.88 4.91
N GLY A 171 -8.24 -14.99 5.80
CA GLY A 171 -7.77 -13.62 5.80
C GLY A 171 -6.28 -13.57 6.08
N ILE A 172 -5.48 -13.49 5.03
CA ILE A 172 -4.05 -13.26 5.11
C ILE A 172 -3.85 -11.76 4.99
N PHE A 173 -3.16 -11.18 5.97
CA PHE A 173 -2.72 -9.80 5.89
C PHE A 173 -1.53 -9.72 4.92
N VAL A 174 -1.78 -9.21 3.71
CA VAL A 174 -0.73 -8.99 2.71
C VAL A 174 -0.40 -7.51 2.66
N ALA A 175 0.80 -7.14 3.08
CA ALA A 175 1.33 -5.80 2.87
C ALA A 175 2.09 -5.80 1.55
N ASP A 176 1.48 -5.23 0.51
CA ASP A 176 2.10 -5.06 -0.80
C ASP A 176 3.26 -4.08 -0.72
N VAL A 177 4.47 -4.57 -1.00
CA VAL A 177 5.70 -3.76 -0.87
C VAL A 177 5.69 -2.52 -1.77
N PRO A 178 5.34 -2.59 -3.07
CA PRO A 178 5.21 -1.43 -3.93
C PRO A 178 4.22 -0.39 -3.42
N GLY A 179 3.03 -0.82 -2.97
CA GLY A 179 2.01 0.08 -2.43
C GLY A 179 2.43 0.76 -1.13
N VAL A 180 3.08 0.04 -0.23
CA VAL A 180 3.64 0.60 1.01
C VAL A 180 4.75 1.60 0.69
N LEU A 181 5.67 1.28 -0.23
CA LEU A 181 6.75 2.17 -0.63
C LEU A 181 6.22 3.47 -1.23
N LEU A 182 5.21 3.39 -2.10
CA LEU A 182 4.56 4.58 -2.67
C LEU A 182 3.99 5.49 -1.58
N ARG A 183 3.29 4.92 -0.59
CA ARG A 183 2.73 5.68 0.54
C ARG A 183 3.81 6.32 1.40
N VAL A 184 4.93 5.64 1.64
CA VAL A 184 6.10 6.20 2.35
C VAL A 184 6.69 7.37 1.57
N VAL A 185 6.83 7.26 0.26
CA VAL A 185 7.34 8.35 -0.59
C VAL A 185 6.39 9.56 -0.55
N VAL A 186 5.09 9.35 -0.67
CA VAL A 186 4.08 10.42 -0.57
C VAL A 186 4.12 11.09 0.82
N LEU A 187 4.20 10.30 1.89
CA LEU A 187 4.35 10.80 3.26
C LEU A 187 5.62 11.66 3.40
N PHE A 188 6.72 11.22 2.82
CA PHE A 188 8.00 11.94 2.87
C PHE A 188 7.89 13.34 2.23
N PHE A 189 7.33 13.43 1.04
CA PHE A 189 7.12 14.73 0.38
C PHE A 189 6.12 15.60 1.11
N ALA A 190 5.01 15.04 1.60
CA ALA A 190 4.01 15.76 2.38
C ALA A 190 4.62 16.31 3.68
N THR A 191 5.48 15.55 4.35
CA THR A 191 6.17 15.95 5.58
C THR A 191 7.18 17.08 5.32
N ILE A 192 7.94 17.02 4.23
CA ILE A 192 8.85 18.11 3.84
C ILE A 192 8.07 19.39 3.58
N ALA A 193 6.97 19.33 2.84
CA ALA A 193 6.11 20.47 2.59
C ALA A 193 5.51 21.04 3.89
N ALA A 194 5.01 20.16 4.77
CA ALA A 194 4.48 20.54 6.08
C ALA A 194 5.52 21.18 7.00
N GLY A 195 6.80 20.81 6.88
CA GLY A 195 7.89 21.42 7.63
C GLY A 195 8.38 22.74 7.03
N TYR A 196 8.43 22.83 5.69
CA TYR A 196 8.93 23.99 5.00
C TYR A 196 8.02 25.23 5.15
N ILE A 197 6.70 25.05 5.06
CA ILE A 197 5.73 26.16 5.09
C ILE A 197 5.83 26.96 6.40
N PRO A 198 5.73 26.36 7.61
CA PRO A 198 5.82 27.09 8.86
C PRO A 198 7.21 27.70 9.09
N ALA A 199 8.27 27.00 8.70
CA ALA A 199 9.63 27.51 8.78
C ALA A 199 9.79 28.80 7.97
N ARG A 200 9.26 28.83 6.75
CA ARG A 200 9.27 30.01 5.90
C ARG A 200 8.48 31.17 6.49
N ILE A 201 7.32 30.92 7.08
CA ILE A 201 6.47 31.94 7.70
C ILE A 201 7.22 32.63 8.85
N VAL A 202 7.79 31.85 9.76
CA VAL A 202 8.46 32.40 10.95
C VAL A 202 9.77 33.11 10.58
N VAL A 203 10.54 32.54 9.67
CA VAL A 203 11.83 33.14 9.24
C VAL A 203 11.63 34.41 8.42
N LYS A 204 10.51 34.62 7.73
CA LYS A 204 10.19 35.82 7.00
C LYS A 204 9.77 37.01 7.89
N GLN A 205 9.47 36.80 9.16
CA GLN A 205 9.13 37.88 10.09
C GLN A 205 10.29 38.85 10.23
N ASN A 206 9.95 40.14 10.46
CA ASN A 206 10.95 41.17 10.71
C ASN A 206 11.78 40.84 11.94
N THR A 207 13.09 41.08 11.83
CA THR A 207 14.04 40.75 12.91
C THR A 207 13.71 41.51 14.20
N LEU A 208 13.27 42.78 14.10
CA LEU A 208 12.87 43.59 15.25
C LEU A 208 11.63 43.02 15.95
N ASP A 209 10.59 42.67 15.18
CA ASP A 209 9.36 42.09 15.72
C ASP A 209 9.60 40.74 16.38
N ALA A 210 10.48 39.90 15.77
CA ALA A 210 10.88 38.63 16.33
C ALA A 210 11.61 38.75 17.67
N ILE A 211 12.51 39.75 17.84
CA ILE A 211 13.23 40.01 19.07
C ILE A 211 12.30 40.60 20.16
N LEU A 212 11.42 41.52 19.81
CA LEU A 212 10.47 42.15 20.73
C LEU A 212 9.31 41.22 21.13
N GLY A 213 9.13 40.14 20.41
CA GLY A 213 8.09 39.15 20.70
C GLY A 213 6.68 39.58 20.27
N ARG A 214 6.58 40.55 19.38
CA ARG A 214 5.32 41.02 18.76
C ARG A 214 5.01 40.25 17.49
#